data_63fb56e8debf4d4828f32ecc961db7b2
#
_entry.id   63fb56e8debf4d4828f32ecc961db7b2
#
_cell.length_a   1.000
_cell.length_b   1.000
_cell.length_c   1.000
_cell.angle_alpha   90.00
_cell.angle_beta   90.00
_cell.angle_gamma   90.00
#
_symmetry.space_group_name_H-M   'P 1'
#
loop_
_entity.id
_entity.type
_entity.pdbx_description
1 polymer ?
#
loop_
_entity_poly.entity_id
_entity_poly.type
_entity_poly.pdbx_seq_one_letter_code
_entity_poly.pdbx_strand_id
1 'polypeptide(L)'
;MPHPEFTTSVAVRHLPEQSDADAGQYAFAYTLTIRNSGDVAAQLIARHWVITDATGHVDEVRGLAVVGHQPLLKPGESFEYTSWARIATPHGTMRGTFFCMTEDARPFDAAVGEFGLTLASALH
;
A
#
# COMPACT_ATOMS: atom_id res chain seq x y z
N MET A 1 1.61 18.85 22.38
CA MET A 1 2.24 18.74 21.06
C MET A 1 1.29 18.06 20.09
N PRO A 2 1.11 18.59 18.88
CA PRO A 2 0.37 17.86 17.87
C PRO A 2 1.00 16.50 17.59
N HIS A 3 0.17 15.52 17.40
CA HIS A 3 0.59 14.15 17.15
C HIS A 3 0.18 13.72 15.73
N PRO A 4 1.13 13.72 14.77
CA PRO A 4 0.82 13.28 13.42
C PRO A 4 0.67 11.76 13.37
N GLU A 5 -0.40 11.30 12.72
CA GLU A 5 -0.62 9.88 12.54
C GLU A 5 -1.53 9.63 11.35
N PHE A 6 -1.13 8.72 10.48
CA PHE A 6 -2.00 8.15 9.46
C PHE A 6 -2.16 6.67 9.77
N THR A 7 -3.38 6.17 9.71
CA THR A 7 -3.67 4.74 9.80
C THR A 7 -4.09 4.24 8.43
N THR A 8 -3.81 2.98 8.17
CA THR A 8 -4.04 2.38 6.86
C THR A 8 -4.85 1.12 6.99
N SER A 9 -5.65 0.84 5.96
CA SER A 9 -6.31 -0.45 5.78
C SER A 9 -6.19 -0.85 4.32
N VAL A 10 -6.24 -2.15 4.05
CA VAL A 10 -6.03 -2.67 2.69
C VAL A 10 -7.01 -3.79 2.40
N ALA A 11 -7.52 -3.79 1.17
CA ALA A 11 -8.31 -4.88 0.61
C ALA A 11 -7.62 -5.37 -0.66
N VAL A 12 -7.50 -6.69 -0.81
CA VAL A 12 -6.78 -7.31 -1.93
C VAL A 12 -7.74 -8.16 -2.75
N ARG A 13 -7.58 -8.11 -4.06
CA ARG A 13 -8.34 -8.93 -4.98
C ARG A 13 -7.41 -9.54 -6.04
N HIS A 14 -7.47 -10.85 -6.24
CA HIS A 14 -6.77 -11.50 -7.35
C HIS A 14 -7.38 -11.07 -8.68
N LEU A 15 -6.54 -10.86 -9.69
CA LEU A 15 -6.95 -10.46 -11.04
C LEU A 15 -6.68 -11.61 -12.02
N PRO A 16 -7.59 -12.59 -12.14
CA PRO A 16 -7.33 -13.73 -13.03
C PRO A 16 -7.19 -13.31 -14.49
N GLU A 17 -7.91 -12.29 -14.93
CA GLU A 17 -7.85 -11.77 -16.30
C GLU A 17 -6.51 -11.10 -16.62
N GLN A 18 -5.73 -10.73 -15.60
CA GLN A 18 -4.42 -10.12 -15.74
C GLN A 18 -3.30 -11.10 -15.36
N SER A 19 -3.64 -12.34 -15.07
CA SER A 19 -2.70 -13.36 -14.61
C SER A 19 -2.49 -14.42 -15.68
N ASP A 20 -1.31 -15.03 -15.67
CA ASP A 20 -0.96 -16.15 -16.56
C ASP A 20 -0.13 -17.15 -15.75
N ALA A 21 -0.79 -18.17 -15.23
CA ALA A 21 -0.13 -19.17 -14.38
C ALA A 21 0.94 -19.95 -15.14
N ASP A 22 0.75 -20.20 -16.44
CA ASP A 22 1.73 -20.92 -17.26
C ASP A 22 3.01 -20.10 -17.42
N ALA A 23 2.90 -18.77 -17.43
CA ALA A 23 4.05 -17.88 -17.49
C ALA A 23 4.59 -17.46 -16.12
N GLY A 24 3.99 -17.97 -15.04
CA GLY A 24 4.40 -17.58 -13.68
C GLY A 24 4.08 -16.11 -13.39
N GLN A 25 2.89 -15.66 -13.75
CA GLN A 25 2.48 -14.27 -13.56
C GLN A 25 1.14 -14.21 -12.84
N TYR A 26 1.14 -13.66 -11.64
CA TYR A 26 -0.05 -13.54 -10.81
C TYR A 26 -0.25 -12.09 -10.42
N ALA A 27 -1.36 -11.50 -10.85
CA ALA A 27 -1.66 -10.09 -10.63
C ALA A 27 -2.74 -9.93 -9.56
N PHE A 28 -2.56 -8.93 -8.72
CA PHE A 28 -3.47 -8.59 -7.62
C PHE A 28 -3.73 -7.10 -7.62
N ALA A 29 -4.99 -6.72 -7.42
CA ALA A 29 -5.33 -5.34 -7.12
C ALA A 29 -5.34 -5.18 -5.60
N TYR A 30 -4.89 -4.03 -5.13
CA TYR A 30 -5.02 -3.69 -3.72
C TYR A 30 -5.58 -2.28 -3.60
N THR A 31 -6.51 -2.13 -2.68
CA THR A 31 -7.14 -0.85 -2.38
C THR A 31 -6.69 -0.42 -1.00
N LEU A 32 -6.00 0.70 -0.94
CA LEU A 32 -5.51 1.30 0.31
C LEU A 32 -6.46 2.40 0.72
N THR A 33 -6.83 2.42 2.00
CA THR A 33 -7.49 3.55 2.61
C THR A 33 -6.53 4.12 3.64
N ILE A 34 -6.22 5.40 3.51
CA ILE A 34 -5.32 6.13 4.40
C ILE A 34 -6.15 7.16 5.12
N ARG A 35 -6.16 7.11 6.44
CA ARG A 35 -6.93 8.04 7.27
C ARG A 35 -5.99 8.85 8.15
N ASN A 36 -6.21 10.16 8.22
CA ASN A 36 -5.53 10.98 9.21
C ASN A 36 -6.19 10.74 10.57
N SER A 37 -5.53 9.93 11.39
CA SER A 37 -5.96 9.59 12.75
C SER A 37 -5.24 10.43 13.80
N GLY A 38 -4.40 11.36 13.36
CA GLY A 38 -3.74 12.31 14.22
C GLY A 38 -4.56 13.58 14.44
N ASP A 39 -3.92 14.60 14.97
CA ASP A 39 -4.56 15.86 15.31
C ASP A 39 -4.00 17.07 14.56
N VAL A 40 -3.24 16.82 13.50
CA VAL A 40 -2.63 17.86 12.66
C VAL A 40 -2.77 17.45 11.20
N ALA A 41 -3.01 18.44 10.32
CA ALA A 41 -3.09 18.18 8.88
C ALA A 41 -1.72 17.75 8.35
N ALA A 42 -1.71 16.82 7.42
CA ALA A 42 -0.48 16.28 6.87
C ALA A 42 -0.68 15.79 5.44
N GLN A 43 0.42 15.73 4.70
CA GLN A 43 0.42 15.32 3.30
C GLN A 43 1.23 14.05 3.12
N LEU A 44 0.68 13.11 2.35
CA LEU A 44 1.42 11.94 1.90
C LEU A 44 2.29 12.34 0.72
N ILE A 45 3.60 12.10 0.83
CA ILE A 45 4.57 12.58 -0.16
C ILE A 45 5.09 11.45 -1.04
N ALA A 46 5.46 10.31 -0.43
CA ALA A 46 6.15 9.24 -1.14
C ALA A 46 5.76 7.88 -0.60
N ARG A 47 6.05 6.86 -1.38
CA ARG A 47 5.75 5.47 -1.02
C ARG A 47 6.98 4.60 -1.14
N HIS A 48 7.04 3.57 -0.30
CA HIS A 48 8.02 2.50 -0.39
C HIS A 48 7.31 1.18 -0.14
N TRP A 49 7.36 0.26 -1.11
CA TRP A 49 6.77 -1.06 -1.01
C TRP A 49 7.84 -2.14 -1.04
N VAL A 50 7.62 -3.18 -0.27
CA VAL A 50 8.42 -4.41 -0.28
C VAL A 50 7.48 -5.55 -0.60
N ILE A 51 7.72 -6.22 -1.73
CA ILE A 51 6.85 -7.28 -2.24
C ILE A 51 7.68 -8.56 -2.26
N THR A 52 7.22 -9.60 -1.57
CA THR A 52 7.93 -10.87 -1.44
C THR A 52 7.07 -11.98 -1.98
N ASP A 53 7.60 -12.77 -2.92
CA ASP A 53 6.88 -13.94 -3.43
C ASP A 53 7.15 -15.18 -2.55
N ALA A 54 6.50 -16.31 -2.88
CA ALA A 54 6.60 -17.52 -2.08
C ALA A 54 7.98 -18.18 -2.14
N THR A 55 8.83 -17.82 -3.10
CA THR A 55 10.21 -18.33 -3.18
C THR A 55 11.20 -17.48 -2.40
N GLY A 56 10.74 -16.37 -1.81
CA GLY A 56 11.60 -15.43 -1.09
C GLY A 56 12.19 -14.33 -1.96
N HIS A 57 11.82 -14.27 -3.24
CA HIS A 57 12.24 -13.16 -4.10
C HIS A 57 11.58 -11.87 -3.63
N VAL A 58 12.38 -10.81 -3.50
CA VAL A 58 11.94 -9.52 -2.97
C VAL A 58 12.10 -8.44 -4.03
N ASP A 59 11.02 -7.72 -4.29
CA ASP A 59 11.04 -6.49 -5.10
C ASP A 59 10.73 -5.31 -4.22
N GLU A 60 11.45 -4.21 -4.44
CA GLU A 60 11.17 -2.96 -3.76
C GLU A 60 10.77 -1.90 -4.77
N VAL A 61 9.73 -1.12 -4.41
CA VAL A 61 9.23 -0.04 -5.24
C VAL A 61 9.25 1.24 -4.42
N ARG A 62 9.96 2.25 -4.92
CA ARG A 62 10.02 3.57 -4.31
C ARG A 62 9.60 4.61 -5.31
N GLY A 63 8.86 5.60 -4.83
CA GLY A 63 8.45 6.68 -5.71
C GLY A 63 7.68 7.75 -4.98
N LEU A 64 7.53 8.89 -5.64
CA LEU A 64 6.69 9.98 -5.15
C LEU A 64 5.23 9.66 -5.42
N ALA A 65 4.35 10.14 -4.54
CA ALA A 65 2.91 10.08 -4.71
C ALA A 65 2.34 8.66 -4.60
N VAL A 66 1.03 8.56 -4.65
CA VAL A 66 0.29 7.31 -4.79
C VAL A 66 -0.69 7.48 -5.96
N VAL A 67 -0.45 6.73 -7.04
CA VAL A 67 -1.23 6.82 -8.30
C VAL A 67 -1.35 8.28 -8.76
N GLY A 68 -0.24 9.02 -8.68
CA GLY A 68 -0.19 10.44 -9.10
C GLY A 68 -0.71 11.44 -8.09
N HIS A 69 -1.11 11.00 -6.88
CA HIS A 69 -1.68 11.88 -5.87
C HIS A 69 -0.79 11.99 -4.64
N GLN A 70 -0.71 13.21 -4.11
CA GLN A 70 -0.07 13.49 -2.82
C GLN A 70 -1.11 14.14 -1.92
N PRO A 71 -2.07 13.37 -1.39
CA PRO A 71 -3.21 13.94 -0.70
C PRO A 71 -2.81 14.66 0.59
N LEU A 72 -3.37 15.84 0.78
CA LEU A 72 -3.30 16.58 2.04
C LEU A 72 -4.56 16.25 2.82
N LEU A 73 -4.40 15.65 3.99
CA LEU A 73 -5.51 15.18 4.81
C LEU A 73 -5.54 15.94 6.12
N LYS A 74 -6.70 16.53 6.42
CA LYS A 74 -6.99 17.11 7.73
C LYS A 74 -7.36 15.98 8.70
N PRO A 75 -7.27 16.19 10.02
CA PRO A 75 -7.69 15.18 10.98
C PRO A 75 -9.09 14.65 10.67
N GLY A 76 -9.22 13.32 10.62
CA GLY A 76 -10.46 12.65 10.31
C GLY A 76 -10.71 12.40 8.82
N GLU A 77 -9.96 13.04 7.93
CA GLU A 77 -10.12 12.83 6.49
C GLU A 77 -9.41 11.56 6.03
N SER A 78 -9.92 10.97 4.95
CA SER A 78 -9.36 9.77 4.36
C SER A 78 -9.14 9.94 2.87
N PHE A 79 -8.20 9.18 2.34
CA PHE A 79 -7.95 9.06 0.90
C PHE A 79 -7.88 7.58 0.55
N GLU A 80 -8.55 7.18 -0.52
CA GLU A 80 -8.56 5.80 -0.97
C GLU A 80 -8.04 5.73 -2.39
N TYR A 81 -7.19 4.75 -2.67
CA TYR A 81 -6.75 4.49 -4.03
C TYR A 81 -6.57 2.99 -4.26
N THR A 82 -6.65 2.60 -5.53
CA THR A 82 -6.43 1.22 -5.96
C THR A 82 -5.24 1.20 -6.91
N SER A 83 -4.37 0.23 -6.71
CA SER A 83 -3.26 -0.04 -7.60
C SER A 83 -3.14 -1.56 -7.75
N TRP A 84 -2.06 -2.04 -8.37
CA TRP A 84 -1.90 -3.47 -8.56
C TRP A 84 -0.43 -3.87 -8.46
N ALA A 85 -0.23 -5.16 -8.19
CA ALA A 85 1.09 -5.76 -8.10
C ALA A 85 1.07 -7.10 -8.83
N ARG A 86 2.22 -7.49 -9.36
CA ARG A 86 2.40 -8.78 -10.01
C ARG A 86 3.55 -9.52 -9.36
N ILE A 87 3.33 -10.81 -9.05
CA ILE A 87 4.37 -11.68 -8.49
C ILE A 87 4.46 -12.96 -9.31
N ALA A 88 5.55 -13.71 -9.13
CA ALA A 88 5.82 -14.92 -9.91
C ALA A 88 5.19 -16.17 -9.33
N THR A 89 4.57 -16.09 -8.16
CA THR A 89 3.96 -17.21 -7.46
C THR A 89 2.51 -16.89 -7.09
N PRO A 90 1.67 -17.91 -6.84
CA PRO A 90 0.25 -17.66 -6.50
C PRO A 90 0.03 -17.03 -5.14
N HIS A 91 1.05 -17.01 -4.29
CA HIS A 91 0.99 -16.40 -2.95
C HIS A 91 2.23 -15.57 -2.71
N GLY A 92 2.04 -14.47 -2.01
CA GLY A 92 3.13 -13.62 -1.59
C GLY A 92 2.66 -12.64 -0.53
N THR A 93 3.52 -11.71 -0.17
CA THR A 93 3.20 -10.67 0.81
C THR A 93 3.65 -9.31 0.30
N MET A 94 3.05 -8.29 0.86
CA MET A 94 3.40 -6.92 0.56
C MET A 94 3.33 -6.11 1.85
N ARG A 95 4.30 -5.22 2.05
CA ARG A 95 4.31 -4.29 3.18
C ARG A 95 4.93 -2.99 2.72
N GLY A 96 4.71 -1.93 3.44
CA GLY A 96 5.25 -0.67 2.99
C GLY A 96 5.25 0.43 4.02
N THR A 97 5.68 1.59 3.57
CA THR A 97 5.75 2.80 4.36
C THR A 97 5.44 3.99 3.47
N PHE A 98 4.62 4.90 3.96
CA PHE A 98 4.43 6.20 3.34
C PHE A 98 5.26 7.24 4.07
N PHE A 99 6.00 8.03 3.33
CA PHE A 99 6.67 9.21 3.88
C PHE A 99 5.69 10.37 3.83
N CYS A 100 5.49 11.02 4.96
CA CYS A 100 4.49 12.08 5.13
C CYS A 100 5.12 13.31 5.77
N MET A 101 4.45 14.45 5.62
CA MET A 101 4.91 15.71 6.16
C MET A 101 3.72 16.47 6.72
N THR A 102 3.82 16.92 7.96
CA THR A 102 2.79 17.79 8.53
C THR A 102 2.80 19.16 7.85
N GLU A 103 1.72 19.92 8.00
CA GLU A 103 1.67 21.25 7.40
C GLU A 103 2.68 22.23 8.00
N ASP A 104 3.19 21.97 9.19
CA ASP A 104 4.30 22.73 9.81
C ASP A 104 5.66 22.07 9.54
N ALA A 105 5.75 21.28 8.48
CA ALA A 105 6.99 20.71 7.94
C ALA A 105 7.69 19.71 8.85
N ARG A 106 6.95 18.93 9.64
CA ARG A 106 7.53 17.84 10.43
C ARG A 106 7.32 16.52 9.69
N PRO A 107 8.40 15.77 9.40
CA PRO A 107 8.27 14.48 8.71
C PRO A 107 7.79 13.39 9.66
N PHE A 108 7.05 12.42 9.11
CA PHE A 108 6.72 11.19 9.82
C PHE A 108 6.42 10.09 8.81
N ASP A 109 6.51 8.85 9.28
CA ASP A 109 6.22 7.68 8.45
C ASP A 109 4.87 7.08 8.86
N ALA A 110 4.13 6.61 7.87
CA ALA A 110 2.92 5.83 8.09
C ALA A 110 3.15 4.42 7.59
N ALA A 111 3.14 3.44 8.47
CA ALA A 111 3.40 2.06 8.11
C ALA A 111 2.15 1.41 7.53
N VAL A 112 2.35 0.58 6.50
CA VAL A 112 1.36 -0.39 6.05
C VAL A 112 1.87 -1.76 6.46
N GLY A 113 1.20 -2.38 7.42
CA GLY A 113 1.57 -3.71 7.91
C GLY A 113 1.50 -4.74 6.79
N GLU A 114 2.23 -5.83 6.97
CA GLU A 114 2.27 -6.88 5.96
C GLU A 114 0.87 -7.42 5.69
N PHE A 115 0.56 -7.58 4.39
CA PHE A 115 -0.70 -8.19 3.96
C PHE A 115 -0.42 -9.22 2.86
N GLY A 116 -1.33 -10.19 2.75
CA GLY A 116 -1.17 -11.28 1.79
C GLY A 116 -1.65 -10.93 0.41
N LEU A 117 -0.90 -11.39 -0.60
CA LEU A 117 -1.33 -11.46 -1.98
C LEU A 117 -1.65 -12.93 -2.25
N THR A 118 -2.92 -13.30 -2.17
CA THR A 118 -3.33 -14.70 -2.24
C THR A 118 -4.53 -14.87 -3.16
N LEU A 119 -4.63 -16.05 -3.77
CA LEU A 119 -5.78 -16.38 -4.60
C LEU A 119 -7.01 -16.55 -3.71
N ALA A 120 -8.12 -15.90 -4.06
CA ALA A 120 -9.35 -15.99 -3.28
C ALA A 120 -9.85 -17.42 -3.15
N SER A 121 -9.68 -18.23 -4.18
CA SER A 121 -10.08 -19.63 -4.18
C SER A 121 -9.34 -20.48 -3.16
N ALA A 122 -8.21 -20.01 -2.65
CA ALA A 122 -7.44 -20.74 -1.64
C ALA A 122 -8.02 -20.63 -0.24
N LEU A 123 -9.11 -19.90 -0.08
CA LEU A 123 -9.71 -19.62 1.23
C LEU A 123 -10.81 -20.59 1.64
N HIS A 124 -10.96 -21.67 0.93
CA HIS A 124 -11.99 -22.67 1.22
C HIS A 124 -11.47 -23.78 2.09
#